data_2bd9f8e6f459b2658394e27be5817538
#
_entry.id   2bd9f8e6f459b2658394e27be5817538
#
_cell.length_a   1.000
_cell.length_b   1.000
_cell.length_c   1.000
_cell.angle_alpha   90.00
_cell.angle_beta   90.00
_cell.angle_gamma   90.00
#
_symmetry.space_group_name_H-M   'P 1'
#
loop_
_entity.id
_entity.type
_entity.pdbx_description
1 polymer ?
#
loop_
_entity_poly.entity_id
_entity_poly.type
_entity_poly.pdbx_seq_one_letter_code
_entity_poly.pdbx_strand_id
1 'polypeptide(L)'
;MGGNDVANILHRETLAMIVGTRTFERGEQCLSSGRVLGVESAIGELCGVVRPMEAGRRPYEVRIWVREDGLAYQCTCPVGASRQFCKHAVAIALAHLQKETVRVEHELAALRVDLMHVSMAALLDGLVAHAQVDRGLLEALRTICNKAKR
;
A
#
# COMPACT_ATOMS: atom_id res chain seq x y z
N MET A 1 -10.09 17.30 4.99
CA MET A 1 -9.16 17.61 3.87
C MET A 1 -8.36 16.35 3.63
N GLY A 2 -8.82 15.50 2.69
CA GLY A 2 -8.12 14.26 2.33
C GLY A 2 -6.89 14.65 1.52
N GLY A 3 -5.72 14.66 2.15
CA GLY A 3 -4.46 14.77 1.43
C GLY A 3 -4.36 13.59 0.46
N ASN A 4 -3.95 13.86 -0.78
CA ASN A 4 -3.58 12.85 -1.76
C ASN A 4 -2.35 12.10 -1.21
N ASP A 5 -2.58 11.14 -0.31
CA ASP A 5 -1.53 10.28 0.20
C ASP A 5 -1.19 9.25 -0.88
N VAL A 6 0.10 9.04 -1.12
CA VAL A 6 0.60 8.03 -2.05
C VAL A 6 -0.04 6.66 -1.76
N ALA A 7 -0.25 6.34 -0.49
CA ALA A 7 -0.88 5.10 -0.04
C ALA A 7 -2.31 4.90 -0.59
N ASN A 8 -3.08 5.99 -0.78
CA ASN A 8 -4.46 5.90 -1.27
C ASN A 8 -4.57 5.70 -2.78
N ILE A 9 -3.52 6.02 -3.53
CA ILE A 9 -3.50 5.97 -5.00
C ILE A 9 -2.69 4.75 -5.48
N LEU A 10 -1.77 4.27 -4.66
CA LEU A 10 -0.87 3.20 -5.01
C LEU A 10 -1.57 1.84 -4.83
N HIS A 11 -2.06 1.28 -5.93
CA HIS A 11 -2.58 -0.09 -5.98
C HIS A 11 -1.76 -0.90 -6.98
N ARG A 12 -1.65 -2.21 -6.72
CA ARG A 12 -0.88 -3.14 -7.56
C ARG A 12 -1.31 -3.11 -9.02
N GLU A 13 -2.63 -3.12 -9.25
CA GLU A 13 -3.24 -3.10 -10.58
C GLU A 13 -2.98 -1.77 -11.30
N THR A 14 -3.16 -0.67 -10.59
CA THR A 14 -2.89 0.68 -11.13
C THR A 14 -1.43 0.82 -11.50
N LEU A 15 -0.51 0.34 -10.65
CA LEU A 15 0.92 0.38 -10.92
C LEU A 15 1.27 -0.45 -12.17
N ALA A 16 0.71 -1.67 -12.30
CA ALA A 16 0.93 -2.53 -13.46
C ALA A 16 0.44 -1.88 -14.76
N MET A 17 -0.70 -1.20 -14.74
CA MET A 17 -1.24 -0.47 -15.90
C MET A 17 -0.32 0.71 -16.31
N ILE A 18 0.18 1.48 -15.35
CA ILE A 18 1.04 2.64 -15.62
C ILE A 18 2.37 2.23 -16.23
N VAL A 19 3.00 1.17 -15.71
CA VAL A 19 4.38 0.81 -16.06
C VAL A 19 4.48 -0.26 -17.16
N GLY A 20 3.39 -0.95 -17.43
CA GLY A 20 3.33 -2.11 -18.33
C GLY A 20 3.92 -3.38 -17.71
N THR A 21 3.48 -4.53 -18.22
CA THR A 21 3.75 -5.87 -17.66
C THR A 21 5.23 -6.14 -17.47
N ARG A 22 6.05 -5.89 -18.48
CA ARG A 22 7.50 -6.18 -18.44
C ARG A 22 8.24 -5.41 -17.36
N THR A 23 7.93 -4.13 -17.18
CA THR A 23 8.57 -3.31 -16.14
C THR A 23 8.08 -3.72 -14.75
N PHE A 24 6.80 -4.06 -14.65
CA PHE A 24 6.19 -4.54 -13.42
C PHE A 24 6.83 -5.85 -12.94
N GLU A 25 6.90 -6.88 -13.78
CA GLU A 25 7.54 -8.17 -13.47
C GLU A 25 9.01 -8.02 -13.03
N ARG A 26 9.76 -7.14 -13.71
CA ARG A 26 11.16 -6.84 -13.31
C ARG A 26 11.23 -6.12 -11.96
N GLY A 27 10.21 -5.35 -11.59
CA GLY A 27 10.07 -4.75 -10.26
C GLY A 27 9.78 -5.80 -9.18
N GLU A 28 8.88 -6.73 -9.45
CA GLU A 28 8.59 -7.87 -8.57
C GLU A 28 9.84 -8.74 -8.35
N GLN A 29 10.56 -9.04 -9.41
CA GLN A 29 11.81 -9.79 -9.31
C GLN A 29 12.87 -9.02 -8.50
N CYS A 30 12.94 -7.69 -8.63
CA CYS A 30 13.84 -6.86 -7.85
C CYS A 30 13.50 -6.91 -6.36
N LEU A 31 12.21 -6.89 -6.00
CA LEU A 31 11.74 -7.01 -4.64
C LEU A 31 11.97 -8.42 -4.07
N SER A 32 11.56 -9.47 -4.78
CA SER A 32 11.68 -10.86 -4.34
C SER A 32 13.13 -11.32 -4.17
N SER A 33 14.06 -10.72 -4.89
CA SER A 33 15.50 -10.98 -4.72
C SER A 33 16.16 -10.20 -3.57
N GLY A 34 15.38 -9.57 -2.68
CA GLY A 34 15.87 -8.89 -1.48
C GLY A 34 16.75 -7.68 -1.77
N ARG A 35 16.53 -7.00 -2.91
CA ARG A 35 17.35 -5.85 -3.31
C ARG A 35 16.84 -4.51 -2.78
N VAL A 36 15.62 -4.45 -2.29
CA VAL A 36 15.08 -3.29 -1.57
C VAL A 36 15.73 -3.25 -0.17
N LEU A 37 16.50 -2.20 0.08
CA LEU A 37 17.24 -2.04 1.35
C LEU A 37 16.44 -1.30 2.40
N GLY A 38 15.49 -0.46 1.98
CA GLY A 38 14.63 0.29 2.87
C GLY A 38 13.53 0.99 2.10
N VAL A 39 12.39 1.17 2.76
CA VAL A 39 11.23 1.93 2.28
C VAL A 39 10.70 2.75 3.45
N GLU A 40 10.56 4.05 3.22
CA GLU A 40 10.01 5.02 4.17
C GLU A 40 8.87 5.78 3.49
N SER A 41 7.79 5.98 4.21
CA SER A 41 6.65 6.80 3.79
C SER A 41 6.60 8.05 4.64
N ALA A 42 6.55 9.20 3.98
CA ALA A 42 6.28 10.50 4.60
C ALA A 42 5.01 11.08 3.97
N ILE A 43 4.53 12.21 4.49
CA ILE A 43 3.30 12.86 4.01
C ILE A 43 3.42 13.15 2.50
N GLY A 44 2.65 12.42 1.69
CA GLY A 44 2.58 12.60 0.24
C GLY A 44 3.76 12.06 -0.55
N GLU A 45 4.73 11.42 0.08
CA GLU A 45 5.94 10.91 -0.57
C GLU A 45 6.36 9.55 -0.05
N LEU A 46 6.88 8.71 -0.94
CA LEU A 46 7.48 7.42 -0.67
C LEU A 46 8.94 7.45 -1.10
N CYS A 47 9.86 7.19 -0.18
CA CYS A 47 11.29 7.12 -0.44
C CYS A 47 11.81 5.70 -0.26
N GLY A 48 12.83 5.32 -1.01
CA GLY A 48 13.43 4.02 -0.84
C GLY A 48 14.78 3.87 -1.50
N VAL A 49 15.48 2.82 -1.12
CA VAL A 49 16.83 2.51 -1.59
C VAL A 49 16.89 1.09 -2.14
N VAL A 50 17.47 0.94 -3.33
CA VAL A 50 17.57 -0.35 -4.04
C VAL A 50 19.02 -0.67 -4.36
N ARG A 51 19.45 -1.88 -3.97
CA ARG A 51 20.78 -2.39 -4.29
C ARG A 51 20.93 -2.67 -5.80
N PRO A 52 22.00 -2.19 -6.48
CA PRO A 52 22.31 -2.56 -7.84
C PRO A 52 22.59 -4.05 -8.01
N MET A 53 22.45 -4.59 -9.23
CA MET A 53 22.90 -5.95 -9.54
C MET A 53 24.42 -6.06 -9.57
N GLU A 54 25.06 -5.00 -10.03
CA GLU A 54 26.50 -4.95 -10.19
C GLU A 54 27.16 -4.60 -8.85
N ALA A 55 28.11 -5.43 -8.43
CA ALA A 55 28.91 -5.18 -7.23
C ALA A 55 29.70 -3.87 -7.35
N GLY A 56 29.84 -3.15 -6.25
CA GLY A 56 30.62 -1.90 -6.21
C GLY A 56 29.89 -0.65 -6.68
N ARG A 57 28.69 -0.75 -7.23
CA ARG A 57 27.86 0.43 -7.53
C ARG A 57 27.14 0.94 -6.29
N ARG A 58 26.97 2.27 -6.20
CA ARG A 58 26.15 2.90 -5.17
C ARG A 58 24.70 2.46 -5.31
N PRO A 59 23.97 2.27 -4.19
CA PRO A 59 22.54 2.02 -4.21
C PRO A 59 21.78 3.11 -4.97
N TYR A 60 20.69 2.71 -5.61
CA TYR A 60 19.78 3.63 -6.29
C TYR A 60 18.78 4.21 -5.27
N GLU A 61 18.66 5.52 -5.27
CA GLU A 61 17.67 6.24 -4.51
C GLU A 61 16.42 6.43 -5.35
N VAL A 62 15.26 6.16 -4.74
CA VAL A 62 13.95 6.25 -5.38
C VAL A 62 13.06 7.15 -4.53
N ARG A 63 12.33 8.03 -5.22
CA ARG A 63 11.27 8.86 -4.64
C ARG A 63 10.02 8.73 -5.51
N ILE A 64 8.84 8.58 -4.89
CA ILE A 64 7.54 8.50 -5.55
C ILE A 64 6.60 9.43 -4.80
N TRP A 65 5.87 10.28 -5.52
CA TRP A 65 4.91 11.22 -4.93
C TRP A 65 3.71 11.40 -5.82
N VAL A 66 2.66 12.01 -5.28
CA VAL A 66 1.43 12.30 -6.01
C VAL A 66 1.48 13.71 -6.58
N ARG A 67 1.04 13.85 -7.83
CA ARG A 67 0.79 15.12 -8.51
C ARG A 67 -0.67 15.19 -8.94
N GLU A 68 -1.10 16.33 -9.43
CA GLU A 68 -2.47 16.52 -9.95
C GLU A 68 -2.78 15.58 -11.13
N ASP A 69 -1.78 15.26 -11.93
CA ASP A 69 -1.85 14.39 -13.11
C ASP A 69 -1.53 12.91 -12.82
N GLY A 70 -1.32 12.52 -11.56
CA GLY A 70 -1.07 11.14 -11.15
C GLY A 70 0.20 10.92 -10.33
N LEU A 71 0.81 9.73 -10.47
CA LEU A 71 2.05 9.37 -9.79
C LEU A 71 3.28 9.95 -10.52
N ALA A 72 4.07 10.70 -9.79
CA ALA A 72 5.39 11.15 -10.20
C ALA A 72 6.48 10.34 -9.48
N TYR A 73 7.65 10.23 -10.05
CA TYR A 73 8.75 9.49 -9.48
C TYR A 73 10.10 10.03 -9.93
N GLN A 74 11.13 9.71 -9.17
CA GLN A 74 12.52 9.95 -9.47
C GLN A 74 13.35 8.73 -9.05
N CYS A 75 14.31 8.32 -9.88
CA CYS A 75 15.25 7.27 -9.53
C CYS A 75 16.63 7.61 -10.07
N THR A 76 17.67 7.40 -9.29
CA THR A 76 19.07 7.67 -9.70
C THR A 76 19.65 6.61 -10.66
N CYS A 77 18.87 5.61 -11.06
CA CYS A 77 19.30 4.64 -12.06
C CYS A 77 19.27 5.23 -13.50
N PRO A 78 20.01 4.66 -14.45
CA PRO A 78 20.06 5.17 -15.84
C PRO A 78 18.68 5.28 -16.51
N VAL A 79 17.77 4.35 -16.26
CA VAL A 79 16.40 4.37 -16.81
C VAL A 79 15.55 5.46 -16.13
N GLY A 80 15.70 5.63 -14.81
CA GLY A 80 15.00 6.69 -14.07
C GLY A 80 15.42 8.09 -14.49
N ALA A 81 16.67 8.26 -14.89
CA ALA A 81 17.20 9.52 -15.42
C ALA A 81 16.52 9.93 -16.74
N SER A 82 16.03 8.97 -17.54
CA SER A 82 15.26 9.22 -18.77
C SER A 82 13.75 9.43 -18.55
N ARG A 83 13.31 9.67 -17.33
CA ARG A 83 11.92 9.91 -16.95
C ARG A 83 10.94 8.77 -17.31
N GLN A 84 11.44 7.55 -17.42
CA GLN A 84 10.62 6.36 -17.60
C GLN A 84 10.49 5.62 -16.26
N PHE A 85 9.29 5.20 -15.91
CA PHE A 85 9.05 4.46 -14.67
C PHE A 85 9.87 3.17 -14.67
N CYS A 86 10.85 3.08 -13.78
CA CYS A 86 11.82 2.01 -13.78
C CYS A 86 11.45 0.89 -12.80
N LYS A 87 12.04 -0.30 -13.00
CA LYS A 87 11.83 -1.46 -12.11
C LYS A 87 12.14 -1.18 -10.63
N HIS A 88 13.03 -0.22 -10.33
CA HIS A 88 13.37 0.11 -8.94
C HIS A 88 12.24 0.90 -8.27
N ALA A 89 11.61 1.83 -8.98
CA ALA A 89 10.43 2.53 -8.49
C ALA A 89 9.25 1.55 -8.26
N VAL A 90 9.06 0.61 -9.18
CA VAL A 90 8.07 -0.47 -8.99
C VAL A 90 8.39 -1.30 -7.74
N ALA A 91 9.65 -1.71 -7.54
CA ALA A 91 10.06 -2.50 -6.38
C ALA A 91 9.81 -1.77 -5.06
N ILE A 92 10.09 -0.45 -5.00
CA ILE A 92 9.81 0.37 -3.81
C ILE A 92 8.31 0.49 -3.56
N ALA A 93 7.51 0.74 -4.60
CA ALA A 93 6.05 0.80 -4.49
C ALA A 93 5.47 -0.52 -3.97
N LEU A 94 5.89 -1.65 -4.52
CA LEU A 94 5.45 -2.98 -4.08
C LEU A 94 5.89 -3.31 -2.65
N ALA A 95 7.11 -2.93 -2.26
CA ALA A 95 7.60 -3.12 -0.89
C ALA A 95 6.77 -2.32 0.12
N HIS A 96 6.38 -1.10 -0.23
CA HIS A 96 5.47 -0.29 0.58
C HIS A 96 4.11 -0.97 0.74
N LEU A 97 3.49 -1.42 -0.36
CA LEU A 97 2.20 -2.13 -0.32
C LEU A 97 2.24 -3.39 0.55
N GLN A 98 3.32 -4.17 0.49
CA GLN A 98 3.51 -5.33 1.37
C GLN A 98 3.60 -4.92 2.84
N LYS A 99 4.37 -3.87 3.14
CA LYS A 99 4.51 -3.34 4.50
C LYS A 99 3.18 -2.86 5.07
N GLU A 100 2.39 -2.15 4.26
CA GLU A 100 1.05 -1.69 4.65
C GLU A 100 0.07 -2.85 4.87
N THR A 101 0.10 -3.88 4.02
CA THR A 101 -0.73 -5.08 4.21
C THR A 101 -0.42 -5.75 5.55
N VAL A 102 0.86 -5.98 5.86
CA VAL A 102 1.27 -6.57 7.14
C VAL A 102 0.86 -5.69 8.33
N ARG A 103 1.00 -4.36 8.21
CA ARG A 103 0.58 -3.43 9.26
C ARG A 103 -0.93 -3.54 9.53
N VAL A 104 -1.75 -3.52 8.48
CA VAL A 104 -3.21 -3.65 8.61
C VAL A 104 -3.61 -5.00 9.20
N GLU A 105 -2.97 -6.09 8.79
CA GLU A 105 -3.21 -7.42 9.37
C GLU A 105 -2.91 -7.45 10.86
N HIS A 106 -1.80 -6.84 11.30
CA HIS A 106 -1.45 -6.73 12.72
C HIS A 106 -2.46 -5.88 13.50
N GLU A 107 -2.89 -4.74 12.96
CA GLU A 107 -3.90 -3.88 13.58
C GLU A 107 -5.24 -4.61 13.73
N LEU A 108 -5.66 -5.34 12.69
CA LEU A 108 -6.89 -6.14 12.75
C LEU A 108 -6.79 -7.30 13.75
N ALA A 109 -5.63 -7.94 13.85
CA ALA A 109 -5.41 -8.99 14.83
C ALA A 109 -5.47 -8.44 16.26
N ALA A 110 -4.86 -7.29 16.52
CA ALA A 110 -4.94 -6.62 17.82
C ALA A 110 -6.39 -6.21 18.16
N LEU A 111 -7.07 -5.57 17.21
CA LEU A 111 -8.47 -5.19 17.37
C LEU A 111 -9.36 -6.40 17.69
N ARG A 112 -9.13 -7.54 17.04
CA ARG A 112 -9.87 -8.78 17.32
C ARG A 112 -9.72 -9.22 18.77
N VAL A 113 -8.51 -9.15 19.32
CA VAL A 113 -8.25 -9.48 20.73
C VAL A 113 -8.98 -8.51 21.65
N ASP A 114 -8.92 -7.20 21.38
CA ASP A 114 -9.58 -6.18 22.17
C ASP A 114 -11.10 -6.38 22.19
N LEU A 115 -11.70 -6.67 21.02
CA LEU A 115 -13.13 -6.92 20.88
C LEU A 115 -13.61 -8.14 21.66
N MET A 116 -12.76 -9.14 21.93
CA MET A 116 -13.12 -10.29 22.77
C MET A 116 -13.37 -9.91 24.23
N HIS A 117 -12.87 -8.77 24.68
CA HIS A 117 -13.07 -8.24 26.03
C HIS A 117 -14.22 -7.24 26.13
N VAL A 118 -14.85 -6.88 25.01
CA VAL A 118 -16.01 -5.97 24.97
C VAL A 118 -17.29 -6.78 25.15
N SER A 119 -18.23 -6.28 25.98
CA SER A 119 -19.52 -6.94 26.10
C SER A 119 -20.30 -6.92 24.78
N MET A 120 -21.08 -7.96 24.50
CA MET A 120 -21.90 -8.04 23.29
C MET A 120 -22.83 -6.83 23.16
N ALA A 121 -23.41 -6.34 24.27
CA ALA A 121 -24.27 -5.18 24.27
C ALA A 121 -23.52 -3.92 23.81
N ALA A 122 -22.35 -3.64 24.39
CA ALA A 122 -21.53 -2.49 24.01
C ALA A 122 -21.04 -2.56 22.55
N LEU A 123 -20.72 -3.77 22.08
CA LEU A 123 -20.34 -3.98 20.69
C LEU A 123 -21.50 -3.70 19.73
N LEU A 124 -22.71 -4.18 20.04
CA LEU A 124 -23.90 -3.94 19.23
C LEU A 124 -24.27 -2.45 19.20
N ASP A 125 -24.24 -1.78 20.36
CA ASP A 125 -24.52 -0.34 20.44
C ASP A 125 -23.53 0.46 19.59
N GLY A 126 -22.25 0.16 19.68
CA GLY A 126 -21.20 0.80 18.87
C GLY A 126 -21.39 0.57 17.37
N LEU A 127 -21.66 -0.67 16.95
CA LEU A 127 -21.88 -1.01 15.55
C LEU A 127 -23.12 -0.33 14.98
N VAL A 128 -24.23 -0.31 15.73
CA VAL A 128 -25.48 0.34 15.31
C VAL A 128 -25.29 1.85 15.21
N ALA A 129 -24.65 2.47 16.21
CA ALA A 129 -24.36 3.90 16.18
C ALA A 129 -23.49 4.28 14.96
N HIS A 130 -22.47 3.51 14.65
CA HIS A 130 -21.59 3.79 13.51
C HIS A 130 -22.30 3.54 12.16
N ALA A 131 -23.14 2.51 12.06
CA ALA A 131 -23.93 2.20 10.88
C ALA A 131 -24.99 3.28 10.53
N GLN A 132 -25.32 4.18 11.47
CA GLN A 132 -26.20 5.32 11.18
C GLN A 132 -25.55 6.35 10.24
N VAL A 133 -24.24 6.47 10.29
CA VAL A 133 -23.46 7.42 9.50
C VAL A 133 -22.66 6.77 8.37
N ASP A 134 -22.41 5.46 8.46
CA ASP A 134 -21.70 4.67 7.45
C ASP A 134 -22.64 3.66 6.77
N ARG A 135 -23.04 3.98 5.54
CA ARG A 135 -23.96 3.14 4.77
C ARG A 135 -23.31 1.81 4.33
N GLY A 136 -22.00 1.79 4.09
CA GLY A 136 -21.27 0.57 3.76
C GLY A 136 -21.27 -0.42 4.94
N LEU A 137 -21.03 0.06 6.14
CA LEU A 137 -21.14 -0.74 7.35
C LEU A 137 -22.55 -1.28 7.55
N LEU A 138 -23.58 -0.46 7.35
CA LEU A 138 -24.98 -0.90 7.45
C LEU A 138 -25.30 -2.08 6.51
N GLU A 139 -24.86 -2.01 5.27
CA GLU A 139 -25.05 -3.06 4.27
C GLU A 139 -24.26 -4.34 4.62
N ALA A 140 -23.02 -4.18 5.09
CA ALA A 140 -22.19 -5.29 5.53
C ALA A 140 -22.85 -6.04 6.72
N LEU A 141 -23.34 -5.32 7.73
CA LEU A 141 -24.03 -5.90 8.88
C LEU A 141 -25.31 -6.63 8.48
N ARG A 142 -26.12 -6.05 7.58
CA ARG A 142 -27.32 -6.72 7.02
C ARG A 142 -26.96 -8.03 6.33
N THR A 143 -25.88 -8.04 5.57
CA THR A 143 -25.41 -9.25 4.87
C THR A 143 -25.01 -10.34 5.84
N ILE A 144 -24.29 -10.00 6.92
CA ILE A 144 -23.90 -10.93 7.99
C ILE A 144 -25.15 -11.51 8.67
N CYS A 145 -26.10 -10.65 9.07
CA CYS A 145 -27.35 -11.09 9.72
C CYS A 145 -28.18 -12.02 8.84
N ASN A 146 -28.25 -11.76 7.54
CA ASN A 146 -29.00 -12.60 6.59
C ASN A 146 -28.33 -13.97 6.36
N LYS A 147 -26.99 -14.04 6.41
CA LYS A 147 -26.27 -15.32 6.33
C LYS A 147 -26.45 -16.17 7.60
N ALA A 148 -26.53 -15.55 8.76
CA ALA A 148 -26.69 -16.25 10.03
C ALA A 148 -28.12 -16.81 10.26
N LYS A 149 -29.11 -16.39 9.46
CA LYS A 149 -30.51 -16.87 9.52
C LYS A 149 -30.80 -18.06 8.59
N ARG A 150 -29.83 -18.49 7.79
CA ARG A 150 -29.90 -19.66 6.89
C ARG A 150 -29.20 -20.86 7.49
#